data_c82cf02f2017f66e0cde5a2a56715c06
#
_entry.id   c82cf02f2017f66e0cde5a2a56715c06
#
_cell.length_a   1.000
_cell.length_b   1.000
_cell.length_c   1.000
_cell.angle_alpha   90.00
_cell.angle_beta   90.00
_cell.angle_gamma   90.00
#
_symmetry.space_group_name_H-M   'P 1'
#
loop_
_entity.id
_entity.type
_entity.pdbx_description
1 polymer ?
#
loop_
_entity_poly.entity_id
_entity_poly.type
_entity_poly.pdbx_seq_one_letter_code
_entity_poly.pdbx_strand_id
1 'polypeptide(L)'
;MVRTEFNKIWSNYFHKEYATLVENGKTAIFEALKILNSEHVALPTYTCHRVLQACLDAGVTPYIVDCGLNLQIDVSKIPIEVDTVIVPHMFGIQADVKSLSGFRVIEDCSQCIGLPDLGKYSDIVIASTGPTKWLNVGEDKEKGGGIIAHNSPFYKESLYNENIAKKLNQMYLEIPNILESRINKASEFINAGIDLIGSDQPNAWLRALYFGSQKRIPYTPLHDRYPGFSCPVVDSYKNKLDWISIFP
;
A
#
# COMPACT_ATOMS: atom_id res chain seq x y z
N MET A 1 -11.05 -6.57 25.78
CA MET A 1 -11.96 -5.54 25.25
C MET A 1 -11.36 -4.82 24.03
N VAL A 2 -10.25 -4.10 24.15
CA VAL A 2 -9.60 -3.35 23.03
C VAL A 2 -9.19 -4.24 21.85
N ARG A 3 -8.65 -5.42 22.10
CA ARG A 3 -8.28 -6.39 21.05
C ARG A 3 -9.49 -6.84 20.22
N THR A 4 -10.59 -7.17 20.89
CA THR A 4 -11.83 -7.58 20.21
C THR A 4 -12.42 -6.45 19.39
N GLU A 5 -12.37 -5.23 19.93
CA GLU A 5 -12.80 -4.00 19.24
C GLU A 5 -11.92 -3.70 18.02
N PHE A 6 -10.61 -3.75 18.16
CA PHE A 6 -9.66 -3.60 17.07
C PHE A 6 -9.95 -4.58 15.93
N ASN A 7 -10.05 -5.88 16.27
CA ASN A 7 -10.36 -6.90 15.27
C ASN A 7 -11.66 -6.56 14.53
N LYS A 8 -12.75 -6.28 15.27
CA LYS A 8 -14.05 -5.98 14.69
C LYS A 8 -14.04 -4.75 13.77
N ILE A 9 -13.38 -3.67 14.18
CA ILE A 9 -13.29 -2.44 13.38
C ILE A 9 -12.53 -2.71 12.10
N TRP A 10 -11.31 -3.22 12.19
CA TRP A 10 -10.41 -3.32 11.04
C TRP A 10 -10.71 -4.50 10.13
N SER A 11 -11.27 -5.62 10.65
CA SER A 11 -11.75 -6.70 9.79
C SER A 11 -12.95 -6.24 8.95
N ASN A 12 -13.92 -5.56 9.55
CA ASN A 12 -15.05 -5.00 8.81
C ASN A 12 -14.60 -3.95 7.80
N TYR A 13 -13.69 -3.07 8.19
CA TYR A 13 -13.16 -2.02 7.32
C TYR A 13 -12.50 -2.57 6.06
N PHE A 14 -11.78 -3.68 6.18
CA PHE A 14 -11.08 -4.33 5.08
C PHE A 14 -11.85 -5.52 4.47
N HIS A 15 -13.13 -5.69 4.79
CA HIS A 15 -13.95 -6.81 4.27
C HIS A 15 -13.31 -8.18 4.51
N LYS A 16 -12.79 -8.42 5.71
CA LYS A 16 -12.16 -9.68 6.14
C LYS A 16 -12.79 -10.22 7.42
N GLU A 17 -12.53 -11.47 7.75
CA GLU A 17 -13.02 -12.09 8.99
C GLU A 17 -12.17 -11.70 10.21
N TYR A 18 -10.87 -11.51 9.98
CA TYR A 18 -9.90 -11.23 11.03
C TYR A 18 -9.04 -10.03 10.68
N ALA A 19 -8.67 -9.25 11.71
CA ALA A 19 -7.63 -8.23 11.61
C ALA A 19 -6.75 -8.27 12.85
N THR A 20 -5.44 -8.33 12.67
CA THR A 20 -4.48 -8.39 13.77
C THR A 20 -3.37 -7.35 13.60
N LEU A 21 -2.79 -6.96 14.74
CA LEU A 21 -1.58 -6.13 14.76
C LEU A 21 -0.35 -6.99 14.63
N VAL A 22 0.60 -6.50 13.84
CA VAL A 22 1.95 -7.04 13.72
C VAL A 22 2.98 -5.94 13.96
N GLU A 23 4.25 -6.31 14.07
CA GLU A 23 5.34 -5.39 14.41
C GLU A 23 5.46 -4.20 13.46
N ASN A 24 5.33 -4.43 12.15
CA ASN A 24 5.42 -3.41 11.10
C ASN A 24 4.86 -3.94 9.77
N GLY A 25 4.79 -3.06 8.75
CA GLY A 25 4.28 -3.44 7.43
C GLY A 25 5.11 -4.52 6.72
N LYS A 26 6.43 -4.60 6.94
CA LYS A 26 7.27 -5.66 6.36
C LYS A 26 6.87 -7.01 6.95
N THR A 27 6.68 -7.08 8.26
CA THR A 27 6.18 -8.29 8.94
C THR A 27 4.79 -8.67 8.44
N ALA A 28 3.89 -7.69 8.23
CA ALA A 28 2.56 -7.96 7.68
C ALA A 28 2.63 -8.63 6.28
N ILE A 29 3.50 -8.15 5.38
CA ILE A 29 3.70 -8.75 4.05
C ILE A 29 4.31 -10.16 4.18
N PHE A 30 5.33 -10.32 5.01
CA PHE A 30 5.97 -11.62 5.24
C PHE A 30 4.95 -12.67 5.72
N GLU A 31 4.11 -12.33 6.69
CA GLU A 31 3.06 -13.21 7.19
C GLU A 31 1.98 -13.48 6.14
N ALA A 32 1.60 -12.46 5.36
CA ALA A 32 0.64 -12.62 4.27
C ALA A 32 1.12 -13.64 3.22
N LEU A 33 2.40 -13.55 2.81
CA LEU A 33 3.01 -14.49 1.88
C LEU A 33 2.97 -15.94 2.42
N LYS A 34 3.21 -16.11 3.71
CA LYS A 34 3.13 -17.42 4.38
C LYS A 34 1.71 -17.96 4.48
N ILE A 35 0.73 -17.11 4.81
CA ILE A 35 -0.69 -17.50 4.86
C ILE A 35 -1.14 -18.01 3.48
N LEU A 36 -0.69 -17.36 2.40
CA LEU A 36 -1.07 -17.71 1.04
C LEU A 36 -0.22 -18.85 0.44
N ASN A 37 0.82 -19.33 1.12
CA ASN A 37 1.80 -20.26 0.56
C ASN A 37 2.31 -19.79 -0.82
N SER A 38 2.72 -18.52 -0.89
CA SER A 38 3.21 -17.90 -2.12
C SER A 38 4.59 -18.45 -2.49
N GLU A 39 4.84 -18.63 -3.80
CA GLU A 39 6.13 -19.07 -4.34
C GLU A 39 6.71 -18.04 -5.31
N HIS A 40 5.89 -17.55 -6.26
CA HIS A 40 6.25 -16.60 -7.30
C HIS A 40 5.42 -15.33 -7.17
N VAL A 41 6.04 -14.22 -6.81
CA VAL A 41 5.35 -13.01 -6.35
C VAL A 41 5.66 -11.82 -7.26
N ALA A 42 4.64 -11.27 -7.93
CA ALA A 42 4.79 -10.02 -8.65
C ALA A 42 4.60 -8.81 -7.72
N LEU A 43 5.44 -7.79 -7.93
CA LEU A 43 5.34 -6.51 -7.26
C LEU A 43 5.70 -5.38 -8.23
N PRO A 44 5.04 -4.20 -8.14
CA PRO A 44 5.34 -3.09 -9.03
C PRO A 44 6.72 -2.51 -8.73
N THR A 45 7.40 -2.00 -9.76
CA THR A 45 8.69 -1.36 -9.59
C THR A 45 8.61 -0.10 -8.72
N TYR A 46 7.47 0.63 -8.75
CA TYR A 46 7.19 1.69 -7.79
C TYR A 46 6.53 1.10 -6.54
N THR A 47 7.34 0.68 -5.59
CA THR A 47 6.92 0.30 -4.25
C THR A 47 8.03 0.54 -3.23
N CYS A 48 7.69 0.44 -1.95
CA CYS A 48 8.69 0.52 -0.88
C CYS A 48 9.65 -0.68 -0.97
N HIS A 49 10.96 -0.43 -0.87
CA HIS A 49 11.98 -1.50 -0.87
C HIS A 49 11.74 -2.57 0.22
N ARG A 50 11.02 -2.23 1.30
CA ARG A 50 10.65 -3.18 2.36
C ARG A 50 9.68 -4.27 1.87
N VAL A 51 8.92 -4.01 0.80
CA VAL A 51 8.06 -5.02 0.17
C VAL A 51 8.92 -6.12 -0.44
N LEU A 52 9.92 -5.73 -1.25
CA LEU A 52 10.87 -6.70 -1.82
C LEU A 52 11.65 -7.43 -0.72
N GLN A 53 12.09 -6.73 0.32
CA GLN A 53 12.78 -7.37 1.45
C GLN A 53 11.90 -8.43 2.13
N ALA A 54 10.60 -8.18 2.29
CA ALA A 54 9.67 -9.16 2.86
C ALA A 54 9.55 -10.41 1.98
N CYS A 55 9.55 -10.25 0.65
CA CYS A 55 9.57 -11.38 -0.29
C CYS A 55 10.85 -12.21 -0.14
N LEU A 56 12.01 -11.56 -0.10
CA LEU A 56 13.29 -12.24 0.07
C LEU A 56 13.38 -12.97 1.42
N ASP A 57 12.94 -12.33 2.51
CA ASP A 57 12.92 -12.93 3.85
C ASP A 57 11.95 -14.13 3.92
N ALA A 58 10.85 -14.11 3.15
CA ALA A 58 9.91 -15.22 3.05
C ALA A 58 10.40 -16.39 2.18
N GLY A 59 11.50 -16.18 1.44
CA GLY A 59 12.07 -17.20 0.54
C GLY A 59 11.28 -17.38 -0.76
N VAL A 60 10.42 -16.43 -1.13
CA VAL A 60 9.67 -16.44 -2.39
C VAL A 60 10.49 -15.83 -3.53
N THR A 61 10.17 -16.18 -4.77
CA THR A 61 10.80 -15.62 -5.97
C THR A 61 10.08 -14.33 -6.39
N PRO A 62 10.69 -13.13 -6.25
CA PRO A 62 10.06 -11.87 -6.62
C PRO A 62 10.23 -11.58 -8.11
N TYR A 63 9.16 -11.07 -8.73
CA TYR A 63 9.13 -10.54 -10.10
C TYR A 63 8.80 -9.05 -10.03
N ILE A 64 9.77 -8.19 -10.38
CA ILE A 64 9.55 -6.75 -10.43
C ILE A 64 8.92 -6.41 -11.78
N VAL A 65 7.67 -5.91 -11.74
CA VAL A 65 6.86 -5.61 -12.91
C VAL A 65 6.82 -4.11 -13.16
N ASP A 66 6.83 -3.69 -14.42
CA ASP A 66 6.73 -2.30 -14.82
C ASP A 66 5.38 -1.69 -14.40
N CYS A 67 5.32 -0.37 -14.31
CA CYS A 67 4.11 0.36 -13.96
C CYS A 67 3.60 1.17 -15.15
N GLY A 68 2.28 1.37 -15.22
CA GLY A 68 1.67 2.32 -16.13
C GLY A 68 1.98 3.78 -15.75
N LEU A 69 1.49 4.74 -16.55
CA LEU A 69 1.64 6.16 -16.27
C LEU A 69 0.95 6.61 -14.97
N ASN A 70 -0.02 5.85 -14.50
CA ASN A 70 -0.68 6.04 -13.20
C ASN A 70 0.11 5.46 -12.01
N LEU A 71 1.34 4.98 -12.24
CA LEU A 71 2.25 4.41 -11.24
C LEU A 71 1.76 3.09 -10.61
N GLN A 72 0.71 2.49 -11.14
CA GLN A 72 0.22 1.18 -10.69
C GLN A 72 0.82 0.06 -11.53
N ILE A 73 0.83 -1.17 -10.98
CA ILE A 73 1.35 -2.36 -11.68
C ILE A 73 0.65 -2.54 -13.04
N ASP A 74 1.42 -2.80 -14.09
CA ASP A 74 0.88 -3.17 -15.39
C ASP A 74 0.57 -4.67 -15.40
N VAL A 75 -0.71 -4.99 -15.25
CA VAL A 75 -1.20 -6.39 -15.15
C VAL A 75 -0.82 -7.20 -16.39
N SER A 76 -0.76 -6.58 -17.57
CA SER A 76 -0.42 -7.25 -18.84
C SER A 76 1.03 -7.74 -18.89
N LYS A 77 1.88 -7.26 -17.99
CA LYS A 77 3.31 -7.60 -17.90
C LYS A 77 3.62 -8.58 -16.77
N ILE A 78 2.62 -9.08 -16.06
CA ILE A 78 2.81 -10.10 -15.03
C ILE A 78 3.18 -11.42 -15.71
N PRO A 79 4.34 -12.05 -15.36
CA PRO A 79 4.73 -13.34 -15.91
C PRO A 79 3.74 -14.44 -15.55
N ILE A 80 3.64 -15.44 -16.44
CA ILE A 80 2.68 -16.56 -16.28
C ILE A 80 2.99 -17.44 -15.06
N GLU A 81 4.24 -17.45 -14.60
CA GLU A 81 4.69 -18.23 -13.45
C GLU A 81 4.21 -17.64 -12.11
N VAL A 82 3.76 -16.39 -12.12
CA VAL A 82 3.35 -15.68 -10.89
C VAL A 82 2.07 -16.28 -10.34
N ASP A 83 2.08 -16.59 -9.07
CA ASP A 83 0.93 -17.08 -8.31
C ASP A 83 0.30 -16.02 -7.39
N THR A 84 1.08 -15.03 -6.97
CA THR A 84 0.65 -14.00 -6.01
C THR A 84 1.09 -12.63 -6.49
N VAL A 85 0.21 -11.63 -6.32
CA VAL A 85 0.51 -10.23 -6.65
C VAL A 85 0.41 -9.36 -5.39
N ILE A 86 1.45 -8.59 -5.10
CA ILE A 86 1.40 -7.55 -4.07
C ILE A 86 1.04 -6.23 -4.75
N VAL A 87 -0.08 -5.64 -4.34
CA VAL A 87 -0.64 -4.42 -4.94
C VAL A 87 -0.63 -3.28 -3.95
N PRO A 88 0.39 -2.42 -3.95
CA PRO A 88 0.37 -1.20 -3.19
C PRO A 88 -0.43 -0.13 -3.93
N HIS A 89 -1.32 0.57 -3.23
CA HIS A 89 -1.96 1.79 -3.71
C HIS A 89 -1.00 2.96 -3.55
N MET A 90 0.01 3.02 -4.42
CA MET A 90 1.10 3.97 -4.26
C MET A 90 0.62 5.42 -4.31
N PHE A 91 1.14 6.22 -3.39
CA PHE A 91 0.85 7.64 -3.23
C PHE A 91 -0.61 7.98 -2.88
N GLY A 92 -1.44 6.96 -2.65
CA GLY A 92 -2.87 7.08 -2.40
C GLY A 92 -3.73 6.83 -3.65
N ILE A 93 -3.14 6.60 -4.81
CA ILE A 93 -3.84 6.29 -6.05
C ILE A 93 -4.37 4.86 -5.98
N GLN A 94 -5.68 4.66 -6.19
CA GLN A 94 -6.29 3.34 -6.12
C GLN A 94 -5.88 2.47 -7.31
N ALA A 95 -5.27 1.34 -7.03
CA ALA A 95 -4.99 0.32 -8.04
C ALA A 95 -6.26 -0.48 -8.37
N ASP A 96 -6.39 -0.95 -9.61
CA ASP A 96 -7.48 -1.84 -10.02
C ASP A 96 -7.22 -3.28 -9.56
N VAL A 97 -7.51 -3.54 -8.28
CA VAL A 97 -7.38 -4.87 -7.67
C VAL A 97 -8.29 -5.90 -8.33
N LYS A 98 -9.45 -5.47 -8.84
CA LYS A 98 -10.43 -6.36 -9.48
C LYS A 98 -9.90 -7.01 -10.75
N SER A 99 -9.05 -6.33 -11.50
CA SER A 99 -8.42 -6.86 -12.72
C SER A 99 -7.43 -7.99 -12.45
N LEU A 100 -7.05 -8.21 -11.20
CA LEU A 100 -6.14 -9.28 -10.77
C LEU A 100 -6.86 -10.60 -10.41
N SER A 101 -8.13 -10.73 -10.78
CA SER A 101 -8.88 -11.98 -10.60
C SER A 101 -8.15 -13.13 -11.33
N GLY A 102 -7.73 -14.13 -10.60
CA GLY A 102 -6.90 -15.24 -11.11
C GLY A 102 -5.55 -15.36 -10.39
N PHE A 103 -5.12 -14.33 -9.69
CA PHE A 103 -3.99 -14.36 -8.79
C PHE A 103 -4.44 -14.38 -7.32
N ARG A 104 -3.60 -14.85 -6.43
CA ARG A 104 -3.71 -14.51 -5.01
C ARG A 104 -3.24 -13.07 -4.84
N VAL A 105 -4.00 -12.24 -4.12
CA VAL A 105 -3.72 -10.82 -4.03
C VAL A 105 -3.47 -10.38 -2.58
N ILE A 106 -2.32 -9.77 -2.36
CA ILE A 106 -1.99 -9.03 -1.13
C ILE A 106 -2.13 -7.54 -1.44
N GLU A 107 -3.14 -6.88 -0.88
CA GLU A 107 -3.42 -5.47 -1.06
C GLU A 107 -2.73 -4.63 0.01
N ASP A 108 -1.79 -3.76 -0.39
CA ASP A 108 -1.06 -2.88 0.53
C ASP A 108 -1.75 -1.52 0.62
N CYS A 109 -2.55 -1.36 1.67
CA CYS A 109 -3.31 -0.14 1.96
C CYS A 109 -2.53 0.90 2.78
N SER A 110 -1.22 0.77 2.93
CA SER A 110 -0.40 1.69 3.74
C SER A 110 -0.49 3.16 3.33
N GLN A 111 -0.94 3.47 2.12
CA GLN A 111 -0.98 4.82 1.57
C GLN A 111 -2.38 5.27 1.11
N CYS A 112 -3.43 4.45 1.25
CA CYS A 112 -4.73 4.68 0.63
C CYS A 112 -5.93 4.58 1.58
N ILE A 113 -5.72 4.59 2.88
CA ILE A 113 -6.82 4.51 3.86
C ILE A 113 -7.86 5.61 3.56
N GLY A 114 -9.13 5.26 3.65
CA GLY A 114 -10.25 6.13 3.31
C GLY A 114 -10.86 5.85 1.94
N LEU A 115 -10.16 5.15 1.04
CA LEU A 115 -10.72 4.77 -0.26
C LEU A 115 -11.80 3.70 -0.13
N PRO A 116 -12.75 3.63 -1.08
CA PRO A 116 -13.80 2.61 -1.08
C PRO A 116 -13.25 1.22 -1.43
N ASP A 117 -13.99 0.20 -1.02
CA ASP A 117 -13.80 -1.20 -1.41
C ASP A 117 -12.41 -1.81 -1.11
N LEU A 118 -11.62 -1.19 -0.20
CA LEU A 118 -10.33 -1.75 0.22
C LEU A 118 -10.53 -3.15 0.83
N GLY A 119 -9.80 -4.13 0.32
CA GLY A 119 -9.88 -5.51 0.76
C GLY A 119 -10.98 -6.34 0.10
N LYS A 120 -11.90 -5.74 -0.63
CA LYS A 120 -13.05 -6.45 -1.21
C LYS A 120 -12.67 -7.51 -2.26
N TYR A 121 -11.61 -7.25 -3.01
CA TYR A 121 -11.18 -8.09 -4.15
C TYR A 121 -9.81 -8.74 -3.93
N SER A 122 -9.23 -8.60 -2.76
CA SER A 122 -7.96 -9.20 -2.38
C SER A 122 -8.15 -10.36 -1.39
N ASP A 123 -7.17 -11.25 -1.28
CA ASP A 123 -7.17 -12.33 -0.29
C ASP A 123 -6.75 -11.82 1.08
N ILE A 124 -5.71 -11.00 1.11
CA ILE A 124 -5.16 -10.39 2.33
C ILE A 124 -4.97 -8.90 2.12
N VAL A 125 -5.26 -8.13 3.15
CA VAL A 125 -4.93 -6.70 3.23
C VAL A 125 -3.83 -6.48 4.26
N ILE A 126 -2.88 -5.63 3.91
CA ILE A 126 -1.89 -5.14 4.87
C ILE A 126 -1.92 -3.61 4.93
N ALA A 127 -1.60 -3.05 6.09
CA ALA A 127 -1.37 -1.62 6.23
C ALA A 127 -0.24 -1.36 7.24
N SER A 128 0.77 -0.61 6.82
CA SER A 128 1.80 -0.10 7.73
C SER A 128 1.30 1.15 8.46
N THR A 129 1.62 1.27 9.74
CA THR A 129 1.22 2.40 10.58
C THR A 129 2.41 3.24 11.05
N GLY A 130 3.50 3.21 10.28
CA GLY A 130 4.72 3.97 10.54
C GLY A 130 4.57 5.48 10.28
N PRO A 131 5.59 6.29 10.66
CA PRO A 131 5.50 7.76 10.66
C PRO A 131 5.22 8.42 9.31
N THR A 132 5.52 7.74 8.20
CA THR A 132 5.30 8.27 6.84
C THR A 132 4.06 7.72 6.18
N LYS A 133 3.20 7.04 6.95
CA LYS A 133 2.02 6.35 6.45
C LYS A 133 0.75 7.13 6.74
N TRP A 134 -0.33 6.71 6.09
CA TRP A 134 -1.64 7.30 6.28
C TRP A 134 -2.12 7.17 7.73
N LEU A 135 -2.00 5.95 8.31
CA LEU A 135 -2.24 5.67 9.72
C LEU A 135 -0.92 5.83 10.49
N ASN A 136 -0.58 7.05 10.88
CA ASN A 136 0.62 7.28 11.67
C ASN A 136 0.31 7.23 13.17
N VAL A 137 0.71 6.14 13.82
CA VAL A 137 0.59 5.97 15.29
C VAL A 137 1.94 5.96 16.01
N GLY A 138 3.04 6.17 15.28
CA GLY A 138 4.39 6.23 15.84
C GLY A 138 4.66 7.56 16.54
N GLU A 139 5.10 7.54 17.79
CA GLU A 139 5.60 8.73 18.50
C GLU A 139 7.05 9.02 18.09
N ASP A 140 7.81 8.02 17.70
CA ASP A 140 9.19 8.11 17.25
C ASP A 140 9.34 7.52 15.84
N LYS A 141 10.35 8.00 15.11
CA LYS A 141 10.63 7.61 13.70
C LYS A 141 10.77 6.11 13.44
N GLU A 142 10.80 5.27 14.47
CA GLU A 142 11.13 3.85 14.38
C GLU A 142 10.01 2.87 14.80
N LYS A 143 8.92 3.30 15.41
CA LYS A 143 7.93 2.40 16.02
C LYS A 143 6.51 2.63 15.56
N GLY A 144 6.24 2.38 14.29
CA GLY A 144 4.88 2.13 13.82
C GLY A 144 4.60 0.62 13.85
N GLY A 145 3.35 0.23 13.96
CA GLY A 145 2.92 -1.15 13.78
C GLY A 145 2.60 -1.48 12.32
N GLY A 146 1.99 -2.64 12.13
CA GLY A 146 1.31 -3.04 10.91
C GLY A 146 -0.02 -3.68 11.22
N ILE A 147 -0.94 -3.65 10.27
CA ILE A 147 -2.20 -4.38 10.29
C ILE A 147 -2.11 -5.46 9.23
N ILE A 148 -2.58 -6.66 9.55
CA ILE A 148 -2.88 -7.72 8.59
C ILE A 148 -4.34 -8.10 8.76
N ALA A 149 -5.13 -8.08 7.67
CA ALA A 149 -6.51 -8.52 7.65
C ALA A 149 -6.70 -9.65 6.65
N HIS A 150 -7.36 -10.75 7.06
CA HIS A 150 -7.40 -12.01 6.32
C HIS A 150 -8.62 -12.85 6.71
N ASN A 151 -8.86 -13.96 5.98
CA ASN A 151 -9.94 -14.92 6.25
C ASN A 151 -9.42 -16.28 6.79
N SER A 152 -8.14 -16.37 7.17
CA SER A 152 -7.55 -17.61 7.66
C SER A 152 -7.77 -17.78 9.17
N PRO A 153 -8.52 -18.78 9.65
CA PRO A 153 -8.72 -19.00 11.08
C PRO A 153 -7.48 -19.57 11.80
N PHE A 154 -6.47 -20.00 11.04
CA PHE A 154 -5.27 -20.67 11.59
C PHE A 154 -4.12 -19.70 11.84
N TYR A 155 -4.25 -18.44 11.45
CA TYR A 155 -3.21 -17.45 11.72
C TYR A 155 -3.17 -17.13 13.23
N LYS A 156 -1.99 -17.31 13.83
CA LYS A 156 -1.74 -16.94 15.24
C LYS A 156 -1.04 -15.58 15.26
N GLU A 157 -1.66 -14.63 15.90
CA GLU A 157 -1.10 -13.31 16.13
C GLU A 157 0.25 -13.38 16.84
N SER A 158 1.26 -12.74 16.24
CA SER A 158 2.63 -12.74 16.74
C SER A 158 2.92 -11.66 17.78
N LEU A 159 2.24 -10.53 17.70
CA LEU A 159 2.44 -9.39 18.60
C LEU A 159 1.17 -8.53 18.71
N TYR A 160 0.76 -8.23 19.93
CA TYR A 160 -0.34 -7.30 20.19
C TYR A 160 0.13 -6.15 21.09
N ASN A 161 -0.07 -4.92 20.61
CA ASN A 161 0.21 -3.71 21.38
C ASN A 161 -1.10 -2.93 21.60
N GLU A 162 -1.58 -2.94 22.86
CA GLU A 162 -2.85 -2.31 23.22
C GLU A 162 -2.88 -0.79 22.97
N ASN A 163 -1.76 -0.11 23.19
CA ASN A 163 -1.69 1.34 22.97
C ASN A 163 -1.79 1.68 21.48
N ILE A 164 -1.11 0.92 20.62
CA ILE A 164 -1.22 1.08 19.16
C ILE A 164 -2.66 0.77 18.72
N ALA A 165 -3.27 -0.29 19.24
CA ALA A 165 -4.66 -0.65 18.91
C ALA A 165 -5.65 0.47 19.30
N LYS A 166 -5.52 1.05 20.48
CA LYS A 166 -6.34 2.19 20.93
C LYS A 166 -6.19 3.40 20.01
N LYS A 167 -4.95 3.77 19.67
CA LYS A 167 -4.70 4.88 18.75
C LYS A 167 -5.31 4.64 17.37
N LEU A 168 -5.16 3.44 16.83
CA LEU A 168 -5.74 3.08 15.53
C LEU A 168 -7.27 3.11 15.56
N ASN A 169 -7.91 2.63 16.63
CA ASN A 169 -9.36 2.70 16.77
C ASN A 169 -9.85 4.16 16.87
N GLN A 170 -9.09 5.05 17.51
CA GLN A 170 -9.38 6.48 17.52
C GLN A 170 -9.23 7.09 16.13
N MET A 171 -8.13 6.80 15.44
CA MET A 171 -7.89 7.30 14.07
C MET A 171 -8.95 6.82 13.08
N TYR A 172 -9.51 5.64 13.28
CA TYR A 172 -10.60 5.15 12.43
C TYR A 172 -11.77 6.14 12.34
N LEU A 173 -12.13 6.77 13.45
CA LEU A 173 -13.21 7.76 13.50
C LEU A 173 -12.88 9.05 12.72
N GLU A 174 -11.60 9.35 12.56
CA GLU A 174 -11.11 10.55 11.86
C GLU A 174 -10.86 10.31 10.36
N ILE A 175 -10.96 9.07 9.88
CA ILE A 175 -10.68 8.74 8.47
C ILE A 175 -11.46 9.65 7.50
N PRO A 176 -12.79 9.85 7.65
CA PRO A 176 -13.54 10.70 6.72
C PRO A 176 -13.04 12.14 6.69
N ASN A 177 -12.78 12.74 7.85
CA ASN A 177 -12.33 14.12 7.97
C ASN A 177 -10.94 14.33 7.36
N ILE A 178 -10.03 13.39 7.62
CA ILE A 178 -8.68 13.43 7.05
C ILE A 178 -8.71 13.28 5.54
N LEU A 179 -9.53 12.36 5.02
CA LEU A 179 -9.68 12.16 3.58
C LEU A 179 -10.25 13.39 2.90
N GLU A 180 -11.32 13.96 3.44
CA GLU A 180 -11.94 15.19 2.92
C GLU A 180 -10.95 16.36 2.88
N SER A 181 -10.19 16.56 3.96
CA SER A 181 -9.16 17.60 4.01
C SER A 181 -8.11 17.44 2.91
N ARG A 182 -7.70 16.20 2.62
CA ARG A 182 -6.72 15.92 1.56
C ARG A 182 -7.28 16.12 0.16
N ILE A 183 -8.52 15.69 -0.07
CA ILE A 183 -9.23 15.91 -1.33
C ILE A 183 -9.37 17.41 -1.60
N ASN A 184 -9.77 18.19 -0.61
CA ASN A 184 -9.89 19.64 -0.73
C ASN A 184 -8.55 20.27 -1.09
N LYS A 185 -7.47 19.86 -0.42
CA LYS A 185 -6.12 20.35 -0.71
C LYS A 185 -5.63 19.98 -2.11
N ALA A 186 -5.87 18.76 -2.56
CA ALA A 186 -5.55 18.35 -3.94
C ALA A 186 -6.34 19.16 -4.96
N SER A 187 -7.63 19.42 -4.69
CA SER A 187 -8.50 20.22 -5.56
C SER A 187 -8.00 21.65 -5.72
N GLU A 188 -7.39 22.26 -4.69
CA GLU A 188 -6.76 23.58 -4.81
C GLU A 188 -5.66 23.58 -5.89
N PHE A 189 -4.82 22.54 -5.94
CA PHE A 189 -3.76 22.42 -6.93
C PHE A 189 -4.31 22.15 -8.33
N ILE A 190 -5.33 21.29 -8.46
CA ILE A 190 -6.01 21.01 -9.73
C ILE A 190 -6.63 22.32 -10.28
N ASN A 191 -7.32 23.08 -9.43
CA ASN A 191 -7.93 24.36 -9.81
C ASN A 191 -6.87 25.43 -10.18
N ALA A 192 -5.67 25.31 -9.67
CA ALA A 192 -4.52 26.14 -10.06
C ALA A 192 -3.86 25.68 -11.39
N GLY A 193 -4.41 24.67 -12.07
CA GLY A 193 -3.95 24.17 -13.36
C GLY A 193 -2.82 23.15 -13.28
N ILE A 194 -2.59 22.53 -12.12
CA ILE A 194 -1.59 21.47 -11.98
C ILE A 194 -2.27 20.13 -12.32
N ASP A 195 -1.78 19.45 -13.35
CA ASP A 195 -2.24 18.13 -13.77
C ASP A 195 -1.68 17.04 -12.82
N LEU A 196 -2.47 16.68 -11.81
CA LEU A 196 -2.08 15.69 -10.81
C LEU A 196 -2.31 14.27 -11.32
N ILE A 197 -1.30 13.42 -11.20
CA ILE A 197 -1.39 12.00 -11.55
C ILE A 197 -2.43 11.32 -10.67
N GLY A 198 -3.38 10.60 -11.29
CA GLY A 198 -4.47 9.91 -10.61
C GLY A 198 -5.59 10.84 -10.14
N SER A 199 -5.74 12.05 -10.72
CA SER A 199 -6.87 12.94 -10.46
C SER A 199 -8.19 12.45 -11.08
N ASP A 200 -8.12 11.54 -12.03
CA ASP A 200 -9.23 10.92 -12.76
C ASP A 200 -9.77 9.64 -12.11
N GLN A 201 -9.21 9.22 -10.98
CA GLN A 201 -9.58 8.01 -10.27
C GLN A 201 -9.60 8.22 -8.74
N PRO A 202 -10.20 7.30 -7.96
CA PRO A 202 -10.18 7.39 -6.50
C PRO A 202 -8.76 7.52 -5.96
N ASN A 203 -8.52 8.52 -5.12
CA ASN A 203 -7.21 8.84 -4.59
C ASN A 203 -7.30 9.36 -3.16
N ALA A 204 -6.59 8.72 -2.24
CA ALA A 204 -6.50 9.14 -0.84
C ALA A 204 -5.47 10.26 -0.62
N TRP A 205 -4.81 10.71 -1.68
CA TRP A 205 -3.90 11.85 -1.71
C TRP A 205 -2.86 11.84 -0.59
N LEU A 206 -2.17 10.71 -0.41
CA LEU A 206 -1.05 10.70 0.52
C LEU A 206 0.04 11.69 0.06
N ARG A 207 0.24 11.79 -1.25
CA ARG A 207 1.09 12.78 -1.93
C ARG A 207 0.48 13.09 -3.28
N ALA A 208 0.45 14.36 -3.67
CA ALA A 208 0.10 14.76 -5.02
C ALA A 208 1.33 14.70 -5.92
N LEU A 209 1.25 13.90 -6.97
CA LEU A 209 2.32 13.73 -7.96
C LEU A 209 1.93 14.40 -9.27
N TYR A 210 2.91 14.95 -9.96
CA TYR A 210 2.75 15.53 -11.28
C TYR A 210 4.03 15.38 -12.12
N PHE A 211 3.94 15.54 -13.40
CA PHE A 211 5.12 15.59 -14.27
C PHE A 211 5.70 17.01 -14.27
N GLY A 212 6.86 17.18 -13.66
CA GLY A 212 7.51 18.47 -13.48
C GLY A 212 9.01 18.44 -13.80
N SER A 213 9.69 19.56 -13.56
CA SER A 213 11.11 19.73 -13.87
C SER A 213 12.06 19.61 -12.67
N GLN A 214 11.54 19.59 -11.44
CA GLN A 214 12.37 19.67 -10.23
C GLN A 214 12.93 18.33 -9.74
N LYS A 215 12.53 17.20 -10.32
CA LYS A 215 13.08 15.86 -10.10
C LYS A 215 13.06 15.40 -8.61
N ARG A 216 12.00 15.70 -7.88
CA ARG A 216 11.86 15.27 -6.49
C ARG A 216 11.10 13.94 -6.41
N ILE A 217 11.72 12.85 -6.83
CA ILE A 217 11.08 11.53 -6.77
C ILE A 217 11.06 11.05 -5.31
N PRO A 218 9.89 10.78 -4.70
CA PRO A 218 9.81 10.31 -3.32
C PRO A 218 10.34 8.88 -3.14
N TYR A 219 10.43 8.09 -4.22
CA TYR A 219 10.92 6.72 -4.22
C TYR A 219 11.75 6.42 -5.46
N THR A 220 12.90 5.77 -5.26
CA THR A 220 13.67 5.17 -6.36
C THR A 220 12.97 3.89 -6.79
N PRO A 221 12.70 3.68 -8.09
CA PRO A 221 12.13 2.44 -8.59
C PRO A 221 12.99 1.23 -8.20
N LEU A 222 12.35 0.08 -7.94
CA LEU A 222 13.07 -1.11 -7.49
C LEU A 222 14.07 -1.62 -8.51
N HIS A 223 13.75 -1.56 -9.82
CA HIS A 223 14.64 -2.05 -10.88
C HIS A 223 15.95 -1.23 -10.97
N ASP A 224 15.98 0.02 -10.53
CA ASP A 224 17.21 0.81 -10.43
C ASP A 224 18.15 0.29 -9.32
N ARG A 225 17.61 -0.36 -8.30
CA ARG A 225 18.36 -0.90 -7.16
C ARG A 225 18.67 -2.39 -7.30
N TYR A 226 17.85 -3.09 -8.06
CA TYR A 226 17.93 -4.55 -8.26
C TYR A 226 18.00 -4.84 -9.75
N PRO A 227 19.21 -4.94 -10.34
CA PRO A 227 19.40 -5.18 -11.76
C PRO A 227 18.87 -6.56 -12.17
N GLY A 228 18.49 -6.69 -13.43
CA GLY A 228 17.91 -7.92 -13.99
C GLY A 228 16.44 -7.81 -14.36
N PHE A 229 15.78 -6.67 -14.03
CA PHE A 229 14.42 -6.36 -14.42
C PHE A 229 14.39 -5.17 -15.36
N SER A 230 13.50 -5.21 -16.37
CA SER A 230 13.32 -4.13 -17.33
C SER A 230 11.96 -3.46 -17.14
N CYS A 231 11.97 -2.16 -16.92
CA CYS A 231 10.76 -1.35 -16.69
C CYS A 231 10.77 -0.12 -17.62
N PRO A 232 10.63 -0.32 -18.94
CA PRO A 232 10.80 0.74 -19.94
C PRO A 232 9.77 1.87 -19.82
N VAL A 233 8.56 1.60 -19.35
CA VAL A 233 7.55 2.64 -19.15
C VAL A 233 7.96 3.56 -18.02
N VAL A 234 8.38 3.00 -16.87
CA VAL A 234 8.89 3.78 -15.74
C VAL A 234 10.14 4.55 -16.13
N ASP A 235 11.07 3.95 -16.87
CA ASP A 235 12.29 4.62 -17.36
C ASP A 235 11.99 5.85 -18.21
N SER A 236 10.89 5.84 -18.96
CA SER A 236 10.49 6.97 -19.82
C SER A 236 10.09 8.21 -19.03
N TYR A 237 9.62 8.07 -17.80
CA TYR A 237 9.09 9.19 -17.02
C TYR A 237 9.67 9.39 -15.61
N LYS A 238 10.41 8.42 -15.04
CA LYS A 238 10.91 8.48 -13.65
C LYS A 238 11.67 9.77 -13.31
N ASN A 239 12.38 10.35 -14.28
CA ASN A 239 13.12 11.59 -14.10
C ASN A 239 12.27 12.87 -14.25
N LYS A 240 10.98 12.73 -14.54
CA LYS A 240 10.04 13.84 -14.72
C LYS A 240 9.02 13.92 -13.59
N LEU A 241 9.04 12.98 -12.67
CA LEU A 241 8.12 12.97 -11.52
C LEU A 241 8.53 14.01 -10.50
N ASP A 242 7.55 14.76 -10.04
CA ASP A 242 7.65 15.69 -8.92
C ASP A 242 6.47 15.51 -7.98
N TRP A 243 6.53 16.07 -6.77
CA TRP A 243 5.46 15.92 -5.80
C TRP A 243 5.23 17.16 -4.96
N ILE A 244 3.98 17.32 -4.52
CA ILE A 244 3.55 18.38 -3.61
C ILE A 244 3.08 17.73 -2.31
N SER A 245 3.46 18.29 -1.17
CA SER A 245 2.94 17.86 0.13
C SER A 245 1.47 18.22 0.25
N ILE A 246 0.64 17.23 0.54
CA ILE A 246 -0.79 17.41 0.84
C ILE A 246 -1.02 17.56 2.36
N PHE A 247 -0.01 17.23 3.15
CA PHE A 247 -0.10 17.43 4.59
C PHE A 247 0.01 18.92 4.96
N PRO A 248 -0.80 19.39 5.93
CA PRO A 248 -0.63 20.67 6.55
C PRO A 248 0.69 20.79 7.30
#